data_8af5298122f5e08ec574cbab96ff795c
#
_entry.id   8af5298122f5e08ec574cbab96ff795c
#
_cell.length_a   1.000
_cell.length_b   1.000
_cell.length_c   1.000
_cell.angle_alpha   90.00
_cell.angle_beta   90.00
_cell.angle_gamma   90.00
#
_symmetry.space_group_name_H-M   'P 1'
#
loop_
_entity.id
_entity.type
_entity.pdbx_description
1 polymer ?
#
loop_
_entity_poly.entity_id
_entity_poly.type
_entity_poly.pdbx_seq_one_letter_code
_entity_poly.pdbx_strand_id
1 'polypeptide(L)'
;KNKRRIVKDVMIVNVVAIQKGSKYPNRYIIMSGDIDSRVSDPNDFRSDSPGANDNASGMAGTIEAARVLSKYTFENSIIYVGLSGEEQGLFGGRGLAKHAKEKGWEIIGIMNNDMIGNIKGVDGIIDNRTFRIFSEPTPITETAKQRNARRFYGGEVDGISRQLARFIHKTTKKYMPEMNPKMIYRLDRFGRGGHHRPFNDEGFAGIRIMEMHENYTQQHQDIRNEDRIEYGDKLKFVNFDYAKKLTAVNAINLASIAWAPPAPKNVKIGGAVKPAVSFKWDSVEGAKGYKIYWRDTTSPTWDHFTYVENTTEFSLEGIVVDNFFFGIASVGENGHESIVSFPSGLIQN
;
A
#
# COMPACT_ATOMS: atom_id res chain seq x y z
N LYS A 1 -19.41 -20.32 8.78
CA LYS A 1 -18.92 -21.44 7.94
C LYS A 1 -19.12 -21.03 6.48
N ASN A 2 -18.09 -20.53 5.83
CA ASN A 2 -18.13 -20.26 4.39
C ASN A 2 -17.70 -21.57 3.67
N LYS A 3 -18.69 -22.40 3.31
CA LYS A 3 -18.43 -23.71 2.68
C LYS A 3 -18.06 -23.63 1.20
N ARG A 4 -17.98 -22.42 0.61
CA ARG A 4 -17.87 -22.29 -0.86
C ARG A 4 -16.50 -22.71 -1.41
N ARG A 5 -15.41 -22.55 -0.62
CA ARG A 5 -14.03 -22.88 -1.01
C ARG A 5 -13.27 -23.58 0.09
N ILE A 6 -13.96 -24.15 1.07
CA ILE A 6 -13.38 -24.88 2.20
C ILE A 6 -14.14 -26.18 2.35
N VAL A 7 -13.51 -27.30 2.03
CA VAL A 7 -14.13 -28.64 1.99
C VAL A 7 -14.15 -29.31 3.36
N LYS A 8 -13.26 -28.90 4.28
CA LYS A 8 -13.17 -29.42 5.65
C LYS A 8 -12.75 -28.32 6.62
N ASP A 9 -12.96 -28.51 7.90
CA ASP A 9 -12.48 -27.58 8.92
C ASP A 9 -10.95 -27.57 8.94
N VAL A 10 -10.37 -26.36 8.88
CA VAL A 10 -8.93 -26.13 8.90
C VAL A 10 -8.60 -25.00 9.87
N MET A 11 -7.42 -25.05 10.45
CA MET A 11 -6.87 -23.93 11.22
C MET A 11 -6.13 -23.01 10.27
N ILE A 12 -6.51 -21.74 10.27
CA ILE A 12 -5.81 -20.68 9.51
C ILE A 12 -4.70 -20.12 10.40
N VAL A 13 -3.46 -20.25 9.96
CA VAL A 13 -2.27 -19.80 10.69
C VAL A 13 -1.50 -18.80 9.85
N ASN A 14 -1.30 -17.59 10.38
CA ASN A 14 -0.40 -16.60 9.81
C ASN A 14 0.99 -16.71 10.45
N VAL A 15 2.04 -16.43 9.69
CA VAL A 15 3.41 -16.32 10.21
C VAL A 15 3.78 -14.85 10.28
N VAL A 16 4.07 -14.35 11.48
CA VAL A 16 4.29 -12.92 11.73
C VAL A 16 5.68 -12.71 12.34
N ALA A 17 6.49 -11.86 11.72
CA ALA A 17 7.74 -11.36 12.28
C ALA A 17 7.63 -9.85 12.50
N ILE A 18 8.04 -9.35 13.67
CA ILE A 18 7.97 -7.96 14.05
C ILE A 18 9.37 -7.44 14.34
N GLN A 19 9.81 -6.47 13.55
CA GLN A 19 10.99 -5.66 13.82
C GLN A 19 10.54 -4.42 14.58
N LYS A 20 10.82 -4.38 15.90
CA LYS A 20 10.36 -3.29 16.77
C LYS A 20 11.07 -1.98 16.44
N GLY A 21 10.27 -0.92 16.33
CA GLY A 21 10.75 0.46 16.24
C GLY A 21 11.30 0.95 17.57
N SER A 22 12.32 1.80 17.51
CA SER A 22 13.00 2.35 18.68
C SER A 22 12.24 3.49 19.36
N LYS A 23 11.46 4.24 18.59
CA LYS A 23 10.75 5.45 19.06
C LYS A 23 9.24 5.28 19.11
N TYR A 24 8.66 4.66 18.09
CA TYR A 24 7.22 4.43 17.95
C TYR A 24 6.92 2.93 17.81
N PRO A 25 7.16 2.10 18.86
CA PRO A 25 7.07 0.64 18.76
C PRO A 25 5.65 0.11 18.50
N ASN A 26 4.61 0.92 18.73
CA ASN A 26 3.21 0.55 18.49
C ASN A 26 2.66 1.07 17.14
N ARG A 27 3.51 1.70 16.32
CA ARG A 27 3.17 2.13 14.96
C ARG A 27 3.81 1.18 13.96
N TYR A 28 3.01 0.64 13.06
CA TYR A 28 3.42 -0.48 12.21
C TYR A 28 3.20 -0.18 10.73
N ILE A 29 4.23 -0.38 9.92
CA ILE A 29 4.07 -0.60 8.47
C ILE A 29 4.20 -2.08 8.17
N ILE A 30 3.31 -2.64 7.36
CA ILE A 30 3.21 -4.07 7.10
C ILE A 30 3.59 -4.38 5.66
N MET A 31 4.40 -5.41 5.45
CA MET A 31 4.57 -6.08 4.17
C MET A 31 4.04 -7.50 4.26
N SER A 32 3.25 -7.92 3.29
CA SER A 32 2.67 -9.25 3.26
C SER A 32 2.80 -9.94 1.92
N GLY A 33 2.86 -11.26 1.98
CA GLY A 33 2.59 -12.19 0.89
C GLY A 33 1.64 -13.29 1.38
N ASP A 34 1.14 -14.11 0.48
CA ASP A 34 0.18 -15.16 0.77
C ASP A 34 0.88 -16.51 0.78
N ILE A 35 0.56 -17.38 1.76
CA ILE A 35 1.23 -18.68 1.95
C ILE A 35 0.57 -19.76 1.10
N ASP A 36 -0.73 -19.61 0.84
CA ASP A 36 -1.52 -20.58 0.10
C ASP A 36 -1.52 -20.32 -1.41
N SER A 37 -1.85 -21.34 -2.15
CA SER A 37 -2.04 -21.33 -3.59
C SER A 37 -3.19 -22.25 -3.97
N ARG A 38 -3.65 -22.21 -5.21
CA ARG A 38 -4.69 -23.11 -5.74
C ARG A 38 -4.51 -23.47 -7.19
N VAL A 39 -5.12 -24.56 -7.58
CA VAL A 39 -5.36 -24.96 -8.98
C VAL A 39 -6.68 -24.38 -9.52
N SER A 40 -7.14 -24.83 -10.68
CA SER A 40 -8.37 -24.33 -11.32
C SER A 40 -9.60 -24.50 -10.44
N ASP A 41 -9.79 -25.67 -9.83
CA ASP A 41 -10.86 -25.89 -8.84
C ASP A 41 -10.39 -25.41 -7.45
N PRO A 42 -10.98 -24.36 -6.88
CA PRO A 42 -10.60 -23.88 -5.55
C PRO A 42 -10.94 -24.86 -4.42
N ASN A 43 -11.63 -25.96 -4.68
CA ASN A 43 -11.91 -27.02 -3.72
C ASN A 43 -10.98 -28.23 -3.86
N ASP A 44 -10.13 -28.24 -4.89
CA ASP A 44 -9.11 -29.28 -5.03
C ASP A 44 -7.95 -29.03 -4.05
N PHE A 45 -7.84 -29.91 -3.07
CA PHE A 45 -6.78 -29.90 -2.05
C PHE A 45 -5.80 -31.07 -2.24
N ARG A 46 -5.75 -31.69 -3.42
CA ARG A 46 -4.96 -32.90 -3.70
C ARG A 46 -3.98 -32.73 -4.85
N SER A 47 -4.36 -31.97 -5.87
CA SER A 47 -3.52 -31.75 -7.04
C SER A 47 -2.34 -30.85 -6.71
N ASP A 48 -1.25 -30.99 -7.45
CA ASP A 48 -0.06 -30.17 -7.33
C ASP A 48 -0.38 -28.70 -7.70
N SER A 49 -0.17 -27.81 -6.76
CA SER A 49 -0.34 -26.36 -6.92
C SER A 49 0.94 -25.63 -6.49
N PRO A 50 1.93 -25.51 -7.39
CA PRO A 50 3.23 -24.93 -7.01
C PRO A 50 3.13 -23.49 -6.52
N GLY A 51 2.21 -22.67 -7.06
CA GLY A 51 2.00 -21.30 -6.64
C GLY A 51 3.28 -20.46 -6.70
N ALA A 52 4.12 -20.68 -7.74
CA ALA A 52 5.45 -20.09 -7.77
C ALA A 52 5.42 -18.57 -7.89
N ASN A 53 4.47 -18.03 -8.66
CA ASN A 53 4.20 -16.61 -8.77
C ASN A 53 3.05 -16.19 -7.84
N ASP A 54 1.98 -16.96 -7.79
CA ASP A 54 0.79 -16.75 -6.95
C ASP A 54 0.73 -17.78 -5.81
N ASN A 55 1.40 -17.57 -4.57
CA ASN A 55 2.06 -16.29 -4.29
C ASN A 55 3.42 -16.50 -3.60
N ALA A 56 4.19 -17.53 -4.00
CA ALA A 56 5.54 -17.70 -3.47
C ALA A 56 6.46 -16.51 -3.82
N SER A 57 6.20 -15.80 -4.93
CA SER A 57 6.94 -14.59 -5.30
C SER A 57 6.80 -13.48 -4.23
N GLY A 58 5.57 -13.20 -3.77
CA GLY A 58 5.30 -12.22 -2.72
C GLY A 58 5.85 -12.64 -1.37
N MET A 59 5.78 -13.93 -1.04
CA MET A 59 6.38 -14.48 0.18
C MET A 59 7.90 -14.38 0.18
N ALA A 60 8.55 -14.76 -0.91
CA ALA A 60 10.01 -14.65 -1.03
C ALA A 60 10.46 -13.19 -0.90
N GLY A 61 9.73 -12.25 -1.53
CA GLY A 61 9.97 -10.82 -1.39
C GLY A 61 9.83 -10.34 0.05
N THR A 62 8.82 -10.82 0.78
CA THR A 62 8.58 -10.47 2.18
C THR A 62 9.71 -10.98 3.10
N ILE A 63 10.15 -12.23 2.91
CA ILE A 63 11.25 -12.84 3.66
C ILE A 63 12.57 -12.12 3.35
N GLU A 64 12.84 -11.81 2.08
CA GLU A 64 14.08 -11.14 1.69
C GLU A 64 14.12 -9.68 2.19
N ALA A 65 12.99 -8.95 2.15
CA ALA A 65 12.90 -7.64 2.77
C ALA A 65 13.19 -7.70 4.27
N ALA A 66 12.63 -8.68 4.99
CA ALA A 66 12.93 -8.89 6.41
C ALA A 66 14.43 -9.17 6.64
N ARG A 67 15.02 -10.05 5.83
CA ARG A 67 16.46 -10.40 5.94
C ARG A 67 17.37 -9.18 5.75
N VAL A 68 17.07 -8.34 4.77
CA VAL A 68 17.88 -7.15 4.47
C VAL A 68 17.68 -6.07 5.53
N LEU A 69 16.41 -5.76 5.86
CA LEU A 69 16.07 -4.65 6.74
C LEU A 69 16.32 -4.94 8.23
N SER A 70 16.39 -6.21 8.64
CA SER A 70 16.75 -6.59 10.03
C SER A 70 18.08 -6.04 10.52
N LYS A 71 18.96 -5.61 9.61
CA LYS A 71 20.28 -5.03 9.91
C LYS A 71 20.22 -3.54 10.32
N TYR A 72 19.05 -2.91 10.23
CA TYR A 72 18.86 -1.48 10.48
C TYR A 72 17.93 -1.27 11.67
N THR A 73 18.10 -0.12 12.34
CA THR A 73 17.18 0.34 13.37
C THR A 73 16.24 1.39 12.78
N PHE A 74 14.95 1.25 13.05
CA PHE A 74 13.90 2.15 12.57
C PHE A 74 13.21 2.85 13.74
N GLU A 75 12.56 3.99 13.49
CA GLU A 75 11.74 4.68 14.48
C GLU A 75 10.39 3.98 14.71
N ASN A 76 9.74 3.54 13.62
CA ASN A 76 8.49 2.77 13.65
C ASN A 76 8.76 1.27 13.48
N SER A 77 7.83 0.45 13.93
CA SER A 77 7.90 -1.01 13.76
C SER A 77 7.57 -1.44 12.33
N ILE A 78 8.20 -2.52 11.88
CA ILE A 78 7.86 -3.18 10.62
C ILE A 78 7.32 -4.57 10.93
N ILE A 79 6.20 -4.94 10.31
CA ILE A 79 5.64 -6.29 10.35
C ILE A 79 5.86 -6.94 8.98
N TYR A 80 6.50 -8.09 8.96
CA TYR A 80 6.60 -8.98 7.83
C TYR A 80 5.68 -10.16 8.08
N VAL A 81 4.74 -10.42 7.18
CA VAL A 81 3.72 -11.44 7.45
C VAL A 81 3.42 -12.30 6.23
N GLY A 82 3.40 -13.60 6.44
CA GLY A 82 2.79 -14.57 5.56
C GLY A 82 1.34 -14.81 5.99
N LEU A 83 0.40 -14.50 5.11
CA LEU A 83 -1.03 -14.62 5.35
C LEU A 83 -1.58 -15.87 4.69
N SER A 84 -2.46 -16.58 5.39
CA SER A 84 -3.07 -17.83 4.92
C SER A 84 -4.53 -17.62 4.49
N GLY A 85 -4.99 -18.47 3.57
CA GLY A 85 -6.39 -18.51 3.16
C GLY A 85 -6.80 -17.30 2.32
N GLU A 86 -5.89 -16.79 1.49
CA GLU A 86 -6.20 -15.79 0.48
C GLU A 86 -7.24 -16.34 -0.47
N GLU A 87 -6.93 -17.48 -1.09
CA GLU A 87 -7.68 -18.14 -2.12
C GLU A 87 -9.08 -18.60 -1.68
N GLN A 88 -9.24 -18.85 -0.38
CA GLN A 88 -10.50 -19.28 0.22
C GLN A 88 -11.36 -18.10 0.72
N GLY A 89 -10.83 -16.88 0.71
CA GLY A 89 -11.59 -15.68 1.08
C GLY A 89 -10.91 -14.73 2.06
N LEU A 90 -9.59 -14.56 1.96
CA LEU A 90 -8.80 -13.57 2.70
C LEU A 90 -8.81 -13.80 4.21
N PHE A 91 -8.89 -15.06 4.67
CA PHE A 91 -9.12 -15.36 6.09
C PHE A 91 -7.98 -14.89 7.00
N GLY A 92 -6.73 -15.09 6.59
CA GLY A 92 -5.57 -14.65 7.35
C GLY A 92 -5.51 -13.14 7.54
N GLY A 93 -5.76 -12.39 6.45
CA GLY A 93 -5.83 -10.95 6.49
C GLY A 93 -6.98 -10.42 7.35
N ARG A 94 -8.17 -11.05 7.25
CA ARG A 94 -9.32 -10.69 8.10
C ARG A 94 -9.03 -10.91 9.57
N GLY A 95 -8.40 -12.03 9.92
CA GLY A 95 -8.01 -12.32 11.30
C GLY A 95 -7.00 -11.31 11.84
N LEU A 96 -5.98 -10.98 11.07
CA LEU A 96 -4.94 -10.05 11.50
C LEU A 96 -5.44 -8.60 11.56
N ALA A 97 -6.21 -8.13 10.57
CA ALA A 97 -6.75 -6.77 10.55
C ALA A 97 -7.69 -6.52 11.74
N LYS A 98 -8.60 -7.49 12.00
CA LYS A 98 -9.48 -7.43 13.17
C LYS A 98 -8.69 -7.44 14.48
N HIS A 99 -7.69 -8.32 14.62
CA HIS A 99 -6.83 -8.36 15.79
C HIS A 99 -6.09 -7.03 16.01
N ALA A 100 -5.52 -6.45 14.96
CA ALA A 100 -4.86 -5.16 15.02
C ALA A 100 -5.82 -4.05 15.51
N LYS A 101 -7.07 -4.06 15.00
CA LYS A 101 -8.11 -3.11 15.42
C LYS A 101 -8.48 -3.28 16.89
N GLU A 102 -8.72 -4.52 17.33
CA GLU A 102 -9.07 -4.84 18.71
C GLU A 102 -7.95 -4.52 19.71
N LYS A 103 -6.69 -4.67 19.28
CA LYS A 103 -5.51 -4.33 20.09
C LYS A 103 -5.09 -2.86 20.02
N GLY A 104 -5.80 -2.05 19.23
CA GLY A 104 -5.47 -0.63 19.07
C GLY A 104 -4.10 -0.40 18.40
N TRP A 105 -3.66 -1.28 17.52
CA TRP A 105 -2.42 -1.09 16.77
C TRP A 105 -2.56 0.11 15.83
N GLU A 106 -1.55 0.97 15.80
CA GLU A 106 -1.49 2.06 14.84
C GLU A 106 -0.86 1.56 13.53
N ILE A 107 -1.70 1.06 12.63
CA ILE A 107 -1.24 0.59 11.31
C ILE A 107 -1.08 1.80 10.40
N ILE A 108 0.15 2.11 10.00
CA ILE A 108 0.49 3.16 9.02
C ILE A 108 -0.02 2.76 7.65
N GLY A 109 0.13 1.47 7.32
CA GLY A 109 -0.38 0.88 6.09
C GLY A 109 0.08 -0.56 5.90
N ILE A 110 -0.56 -1.26 4.97
CA ILE A 110 -0.14 -2.57 4.49
C ILE A 110 0.18 -2.51 3.00
N MET A 111 1.33 -3.07 2.63
CA MET A 111 1.76 -3.34 1.25
C MET A 111 1.64 -4.86 1.01
N ASN A 112 0.54 -5.28 0.39
CA ASN A 112 0.31 -6.66 0.02
C ASN A 112 0.92 -6.93 -1.36
N ASN A 113 1.78 -7.93 -1.43
CA ASN A 113 2.49 -8.36 -2.64
C ASN A 113 1.86 -9.64 -3.17
N ASP A 114 1.12 -9.52 -4.27
CA ASP A 114 0.39 -10.63 -4.86
C ASP A 114 -0.01 -10.29 -6.30
N MET A 115 0.75 -10.65 -7.30
CA MET A 115 1.97 -11.41 -7.55
C MET A 115 3.07 -10.46 -8.01
N ILE A 116 4.36 -10.83 -7.89
CA ILE A 116 5.46 -9.93 -8.24
C ILE A 116 6.55 -10.59 -9.11
N GLY A 117 6.26 -11.69 -9.79
CA GLY A 117 7.27 -12.48 -10.50
C GLY A 117 7.07 -12.63 -12.01
N ASN A 118 5.94 -12.24 -12.59
CA ASN A 118 5.71 -12.41 -14.03
C ASN A 118 5.99 -11.12 -14.81
N ILE A 119 6.63 -11.24 -15.96
CA ILE A 119 6.93 -10.12 -16.86
C ILE A 119 6.24 -10.23 -18.21
N LYS A 120 5.62 -11.38 -18.53
CA LYS A 120 5.04 -11.64 -19.85
C LYS A 120 3.54 -11.89 -19.75
N GLY A 121 2.76 -10.97 -20.31
CA GLY A 121 1.31 -11.10 -20.39
C GLY A 121 0.83 -12.13 -21.42
N VAL A 122 -0.45 -12.46 -21.36
CA VAL A 122 -1.12 -13.31 -22.37
C VAL A 122 -1.15 -12.66 -23.76
N ASP A 123 -1.01 -11.35 -23.83
CA ASP A 123 -0.88 -10.54 -25.05
C ASP A 123 0.53 -10.59 -25.67
N GLY A 124 1.46 -11.30 -25.02
CA GLY A 124 2.86 -11.41 -25.43
C GLY A 124 3.74 -10.22 -25.07
N ILE A 125 3.19 -9.18 -24.46
CA ILE A 125 3.97 -8.01 -24.01
C ILE A 125 4.88 -8.45 -22.86
N ILE A 126 6.15 -8.03 -22.94
CA ILE A 126 7.16 -8.25 -21.90
C ILE A 126 7.52 -6.91 -21.27
N ASP A 127 7.31 -6.78 -19.96
CA ASP A 127 7.64 -5.59 -19.18
C ASP A 127 8.23 -5.99 -17.83
N ASN A 128 9.48 -5.62 -17.61
CA ASN A 128 10.23 -5.88 -16.37
C ASN A 128 10.56 -4.61 -15.57
N ARG A 129 9.81 -3.52 -15.84
CA ARG A 129 9.99 -2.21 -15.18
C ARG A 129 8.72 -1.66 -14.59
N THR A 130 7.57 -1.89 -15.24
CA THR A 130 6.30 -1.37 -14.77
C THR A 130 5.66 -2.32 -13.76
N PHE A 131 5.07 -1.78 -12.71
CA PHE A 131 4.25 -2.51 -11.75
C PHE A 131 3.03 -1.68 -11.36
N ARG A 132 1.99 -2.34 -10.87
CA ARG A 132 0.72 -1.72 -10.48
C ARG A 132 0.68 -1.50 -8.96
N ILE A 133 0.09 -0.37 -8.57
CA ILE A 133 -0.24 -0.05 -7.18
C ILE A 133 -1.75 0.19 -7.11
N PHE A 134 -2.49 -0.79 -6.62
CA PHE A 134 -3.93 -0.66 -6.42
C PHE A 134 -4.20 0.02 -5.08
N SER A 135 -5.14 0.95 -5.06
CA SER A 135 -5.53 1.66 -3.83
C SER A 135 -6.99 2.09 -3.91
N GLU A 136 -7.73 1.87 -2.83
CA GLU A 136 -9.09 2.40 -2.74
C GLU A 136 -9.11 3.94 -2.72
N PRO A 137 -10.15 4.59 -3.24
CA PRO A 137 -10.24 6.06 -3.25
C PRO A 137 -10.52 6.63 -1.86
N THR A 138 -11.53 6.13 -1.19
CA THR A 138 -12.00 6.58 0.12
C THR A 138 -12.29 5.37 1.01
N PRO A 139 -11.98 5.45 2.33
CA PRO A 139 -12.27 4.35 3.24
C PRO A 139 -13.75 4.02 3.31
N ILE A 140 -14.09 2.74 3.28
CA ILE A 140 -15.48 2.28 3.48
C ILE A 140 -16.00 2.62 4.88
N THR A 141 -15.11 2.81 5.84
CA THR A 141 -15.41 3.21 7.22
C THR A 141 -15.71 4.70 7.40
N GLU A 142 -15.69 5.47 6.29
CA GLU A 142 -15.96 6.90 6.32
C GLU A 142 -17.38 7.19 6.85
N THR A 143 -17.46 8.05 7.86
CA THR A 143 -18.74 8.51 8.41
C THR A 143 -19.47 9.45 7.47
N ALA A 144 -20.80 9.61 7.65
CA ALA A 144 -21.59 10.57 6.86
C ALA A 144 -21.05 12.01 6.99
N LYS A 145 -20.56 12.39 8.18
CA LYS A 145 -19.94 13.70 8.42
C LYS A 145 -18.65 13.86 7.61
N GLN A 146 -17.77 12.87 7.61
CA GLN A 146 -16.53 12.88 6.83
C GLN A 146 -16.82 12.93 5.33
N ARG A 147 -17.77 12.13 4.85
CA ARG A 147 -18.18 12.14 3.45
C ARG A 147 -18.72 13.50 3.00
N ASN A 148 -19.56 14.14 3.82
CA ASN A 148 -20.06 15.47 3.53
C ASN A 148 -18.94 16.51 3.50
N ALA A 149 -17.99 16.48 4.47
CA ALA A 149 -16.84 17.35 4.49
C ALA A 149 -15.97 17.15 3.23
N ARG A 150 -15.63 15.89 2.90
CA ARG A 150 -14.84 15.54 1.71
C ARG A 150 -15.45 16.08 0.41
N ARG A 151 -16.77 16.10 0.29
CA ARG A 151 -17.47 16.67 -0.87
C ARG A 151 -17.11 18.15 -1.11
N PHE A 152 -16.83 18.92 -0.06
CA PHE A 152 -16.41 20.33 -0.17
C PHE A 152 -14.92 20.50 -0.44
N TYR A 153 -14.09 19.51 -0.10
CA TYR A 153 -12.65 19.56 -0.36
C TYR A 153 -12.26 18.91 -1.68
N GLY A 154 -13.19 18.23 -2.35
CA GLY A 154 -12.93 17.47 -3.58
C GLY A 154 -12.01 16.27 -3.38
N GLY A 155 -11.93 15.71 -2.18
CA GLY A 155 -10.98 14.67 -1.81
C GLY A 155 -11.35 13.24 -2.20
N GLU A 156 -12.12 13.03 -3.29
CA GLU A 156 -12.60 11.71 -3.73
C GLU A 156 -11.48 10.73 -4.03
N VAL A 157 -10.31 11.23 -4.38
CA VAL A 157 -9.12 10.43 -4.70
C VAL A 157 -7.98 10.62 -3.70
N ASP A 158 -8.31 11.07 -2.49
CA ASP A 158 -7.32 11.44 -1.47
C ASP A 158 -7.45 10.67 -0.15
N GLY A 159 -8.09 9.49 -0.19
CA GLY A 159 -8.12 8.58 0.94
C GLY A 159 -6.74 8.09 1.36
N ILE A 160 -6.63 7.58 2.57
CA ILE A 160 -5.35 7.17 3.20
C ILE A 160 -4.58 6.13 2.37
N SER A 161 -5.27 5.17 1.75
CA SER A 161 -4.66 4.18 0.86
C SER A 161 -4.09 4.84 -0.40
N ARG A 162 -4.76 5.85 -0.93
CA ARG A 162 -4.28 6.60 -2.09
C ARG A 162 -3.06 7.46 -1.76
N GLN A 163 -2.98 8.03 -0.55
CA GLN A 163 -1.78 8.75 -0.10
C GLN A 163 -0.59 7.79 0.09
N LEU A 164 -0.83 6.58 0.59
CA LEU A 164 0.20 5.53 0.65
C LEU A 164 0.69 5.18 -0.77
N ALA A 165 -0.21 5.01 -1.74
CA ALA A 165 0.16 4.74 -3.12
C ALA A 165 0.99 5.87 -3.75
N ARG A 166 0.64 7.14 -3.50
CA ARG A 166 1.43 8.30 -3.94
C ARG A 166 2.81 8.35 -3.29
N PHE A 167 2.89 8.00 -2.00
CA PHE A 167 4.17 7.90 -1.29
C PHE A 167 5.07 6.87 -1.96
N ILE A 168 4.56 5.66 -2.23
CA ILE A 168 5.32 4.60 -2.89
C ILE A 168 5.74 5.02 -4.29
N HIS A 169 4.85 5.65 -5.06
CA HIS A 169 5.17 6.18 -6.37
C HIS A 169 6.34 7.16 -6.30
N LYS A 170 6.24 8.19 -5.46
CA LYS A 170 7.26 9.23 -5.27
C LYS A 170 8.60 8.64 -4.84
N THR A 171 8.58 7.79 -3.82
CA THR A 171 9.78 7.18 -3.23
C THR A 171 10.46 6.23 -4.22
N THR A 172 9.67 5.44 -4.95
CA THR A 172 10.21 4.57 -6.01
C THR A 172 10.88 5.39 -7.11
N LYS A 173 10.23 6.44 -7.61
CA LYS A 173 10.84 7.30 -8.65
C LYS A 173 12.10 8.01 -8.18
N LYS A 174 12.21 8.30 -6.88
CA LYS A 174 13.40 8.92 -6.28
C LYS A 174 14.60 7.96 -6.21
N TYR A 175 14.39 6.73 -5.77
CA TYR A 175 15.46 5.78 -5.44
C TYR A 175 15.67 4.68 -6.48
N MET A 176 14.68 4.41 -7.31
CA MET A 176 14.71 3.45 -8.41
C MET A 176 14.05 4.06 -9.66
N PRO A 177 14.66 5.11 -10.26
CA PRO A 177 14.08 5.87 -11.37
C PRO A 177 13.81 5.02 -12.62
N GLU A 178 14.49 3.88 -12.75
CA GLU A 178 14.27 2.90 -13.83
C GLU A 178 12.95 2.13 -13.69
N MET A 179 12.35 2.10 -12.49
CA MET A 179 11.06 1.47 -12.26
C MET A 179 9.91 2.42 -12.59
N ASN A 180 8.82 1.87 -13.09
CA ASN A 180 7.65 2.63 -13.50
C ASN A 180 6.41 2.23 -12.68
N PRO A 181 6.20 2.83 -11.48
CA PRO A 181 5.02 2.59 -10.66
C PRO A 181 3.77 3.15 -11.33
N LYS A 182 2.80 2.30 -11.62
CA LYS A 182 1.50 2.69 -12.18
C LYS A 182 0.43 2.65 -11.11
N MET A 183 -0.04 3.80 -10.67
CA MET A 183 -1.16 3.90 -9.74
C MET A 183 -2.46 3.50 -10.44
N ILE A 184 -3.14 2.50 -9.89
CA ILE A 184 -4.46 2.05 -10.34
C ILE A 184 -5.51 2.55 -9.34
N TYR A 185 -6.37 3.45 -9.80
CA TYR A 185 -7.40 4.09 -8.98
C TYR A 185 -8.61 3.16 -8.77
N ARG A 186 -8.32 2.00 -8.19
CA ARG A 186 -9.28 0.94 -7.89
C ARG A 186 -8.79 0.16 -6.68
N LEU A 187 -9.71 -0.32 -5.84
CA LEU A 187 -9.39 -1.13 -4.66
C LEU A 187 -8.50 -2.34 -5.03
N ASP A 188 -8.87 -3.08 -6.07
CA ASP A 188 -8.13 -4.22 -6.63
C ASP A 188 -8.54 -4.42 -8.10
N ARG A 189 -8.09 -5.52 -8.71
CA ARG A 189 -8.55 -6.00 -10.02
C ARG A 189 -10.09 -6.10 -10.05
N PHE A 190 -10.66 -5.98 -11.22
CA PHE A 190 -12.13 -5.99 -11.37
C PHE A 190 -12.74 -7.28 -10.80
N GLY A 191 -13.61 -7.14 -9.79
CA GLY A 191 -14.30 -8.26 -9.15
C GLY A 191 -13.42 -9.18 -8.31
N ARG A 192 -12.15 -8.78 -8.02
CA ARG A 192 -11.17 -9.57 -7.25
C ARG A 192 -10.75 -8.82 -5.98
N GLY A 193 -9.85 -9.43 -5.22
CA GLY A 193 -9.31 -8.85 -3.99
C GLY A 193 -7.93 -9.41 -3.67
N GLY A 194 -7.36 -8.97 -2.57
CA GLY A 194 -6.11 -9.41 -1.97
C GLY A 194 -6.09 -9.06 -0.49
N HIS A 195 -5.09 -9.49 0.24
CA HIS A 195 -5.03 -9.33 1.70
C HIS A 195 -4.92 -7.87 2.22
N HIS A 196 -4.69 -6.88 1.36
CA HIS A 196 -4.82 -5.46 1.74
C HIS A 196 -6.27 -5.07 2.04
N ARG A 197 -7.24 -5.68 1.35
CA ARG A 197 -8.65 -5.35 1.46
C ARG A 197 -9.21 -5.51 2.89
N PRO A 198 -8.99 -6.60 3.64
CA PRO A 198 -9.42 -6.69 5.02
C PRO A 198 -8.94 -5.55 5.93
N PHE A 199 -7.76 -4.99 5.66
CA PHE A 199 -7.28 -3.82 6.38
C PHE A 199 -8.02 -2.55 5.98
N ASN A 200 -8.36 -2.39 4.71
CA ASN A 200 -9.24 -1.32 4.25
C ASN A 200 -10.63 -1.42 4.89
N ASP A 201 -11.19 -2.62 5.01
CA ASP A 201 -12.48 -2.88 5.66
C ASP A 201 -12.50 -2.44 7.13
N GLU A 202 -11.34 -2.50 7.82
CA GLU A 202 -11.15 -2.02 9.20
C GLU A 202 -10.72 -0.53 9.30
N GLY A 203 -10.58 0.16 8.16
CA GLY A 203 -10.24 1.57 8.07
C GLY A 203 -8.75 1.88 8.10
N PHE A 204 -7.89 0.89 7.88
CA PHE A 204 -6.45 1.09 7.71
C PHE A 204 -6.09 1.37 6.24
N ALA A 205 -4.97 2.07 6.03
CA ALA A 205 -4.42 2.21 4.70
C ALA A 205 -3.93 0.85 4.17
N GLY A 206 -4.38 0.45 3.00
CA GLY A 206 -3.95 -0.80 2.38
C GLY A 206 -3.84 -0.65 0.87
N ILE A 207 -2.76 -1.20 0.32
CA ILE A 207 -2.51 -1.22 -1.11
C ILE A 207 -2.02 -2.60 -1.55
N ARG A 208 -2.21 -2.91 -2.82
CA ARG A 208 -1.61 -4.07 -3.47
C ARG A 208 -0.53 -3.62 -4.43
N ILE A 209 0.65 -4.21 -4.30
CA ILE A 209 1.73 -4.14 -5.28
C ILE A 209 1.67 -5.40 -6.12
N MET A 210 1.66 -5.22 -7.43
CA MET A 210 1.46 -6.32 -8.37
C MET A 210 2.21 -6.08 -9.67
N GLU A 211 2.64 -7.16 -10.31
CA GLU A 211 3.17 -7.15 -11.68
C GLU A 211 2.24 -6.45 -12.67
N MET A 212 2.78 -5.92 -13.76
CA MET A 212 2.00 -5.17 -14.73
C MET A 212 1.08 -6.06 -15.58
N HIS A 213 1.59 -7.19 -16.04
CA HIS A 213 0.89 -8.09 -16.95
C HIS A 213 0.66 -9.44 -16.29
N GLU A 214 -0.60 -9.87 -16.23
CA GLU A 214 -0.97 -11.19 -15.71
C GLU A 214 -0.93 -12.24 -16.85
N ASN A 215 -0.56 -13.47 -16.50
CA ASN A 215 -0.61 -14.59 -17.42
C ASN A 215 -1.60 -15.65 -16.91
N TYR A 216 -2.78 -15.67 -17.51
CA TYR A 216 -3.87 -16.57 -17.10
C TYR A 216 -3.67 -18.03 -17.52
N THR A 217 -2.64 -18.38 -18.28
CA THR A 217 -2.25 -19.77 -18.50
C THR A 217 -1.42 -20.33 -17.34
N GLN A 218 -0.91 -19.46 -16.48
CA GLN A 218 -0.08 -19.80 -15.34
C GLN A 218 -0.88 -19.71 -14.03
N GLN A 219 -1.50 -18.56 -13.77
CA GLN A 219 -2.24 -18.29 -12.54
C GLN A 219 -3.47 -19.18 -12.40
N HIS A 220 -3.65 -19.82 -11.23
CA HIS A 220 -4.82 -20.65 -10.88
C HIS A 220 -5.10 -21.78 -11.86
N GLN A 221 -4.08 -22.41 -12.38
CA GLN A 221 -4.20 -23.47 -13.40
C GLN A 221 -3.70 -24.81 -12.90
N ASP A 222 -4.39 -25.87 -13.33
CA ASP A 222 -3.86 -27.23 -13.22
C ASP A 222 -2.60 -27.37 -14.07
N ILE A 223 -1.64 -28.16 -13.60
CA ILE A 223 -0.44 -28.47 -14.37
C ILE A 223 -0.81 -29.37 -15.56
N ARG A 224 -0.73 -28.83 -16.78
CA ARG A 224 -1.02 -29.59 -18.02
C ARG A 224 -0.36 -28.98 -19.24
N ASN A 225 -0.30 -29.74 -20.28
CA ASN A 225 -0.02 -29.25 -21.64
C ASN A 225 -1.27 -29.47 -22.51
N GLU A 226 -1.75 -28.42 -23.13
CA GLU A 226 -2.95 -28.43 -23.96
C GLU A 226 -2.74 -27.45 -25.12
N ASP A 227 -3.02 -27.89 -26.35
CA ASP A 227 -2.86 -27.07 -27.57
C ASP A 227 -1.49 -26.38 -27.69
N ARG A 228 -0.41 -27.06 -27.33
CA ARG A 228 0.98 -26.58 -27.29
C ARG A 228 1.21 -25.45 -26.25
N ILE A 229 0.26 -25.19 -25.36
CA ILE A 229 0.39 -24.25 -24.27
C ILE A 229 0.67 -25.04 -22.99
N GLU A 230 1.66 -24.62 -22.26
CA GLU A 230 1.96 -25.15 -20.94
C GLU A 230 1.23 -24.34 -19.86
N TYR A 231 0.41 -25.02 -19.08
CA TYR A 231 -0.35 -24.43 -17.99
C TYR A 231 0.28 -24.76 -16.63
N GLY A 232 -0.06 -23.94 -15.62
CA GLY A 232 0.33 -24.12 -14.22
C GLY A 232 1.33 -23.08 -13.76
N ASP A 233 1.24 -22.72 -12.49
CA ASP A 233 2.09 -21.70 -11.86
C ASP A 233 3.42 -22.29 -11.40
N LYS A 234 4.35 -22.42 -12.33
CA LYS A 234 5.63 -23.11 -12.17
C LYS A 234 6.80 -22.15 -12.00
N LEU A 235 7.80 -22.57 -11.23
CA LEU A 235 9.00 -21.79 -10.92
C LEU A 235 9.73 -21.24 -12.15
N LYS A 236 9.75 -21.99 -13.25
CA LYS A 236 10.42 -21.59 -14.51
C LYS A 236 9.80 -20.37 -15.19
N PHE A 237 8.57 -19.99 -14.81
CA PHE A 237 7.88 -18.82 -15.35
C PHE A 237 8.15 -17.57 -14.50
N VAL A 238 8.72 -17.71 -13.32
CA VAL A 238 9.07 -16.58 -12.46
C VAL A 238 10.35 -15.91 -12.96
N ASN A 239 10.28 -14.60 -13.18
CA ASN A 239 11.43 -13.77 -13.47
C ASN A 239 12.03 -13.24 -12.16
N PHE A 240 13.12 -13.85 -11.72
CA PHE A 240 13.78 -13.50 -10.45
C PHE A 240 14.35 -12.08 -10.43
N ASP A 241 14.82 -11.56 -11.57
CA ASP A 241 15.33 -10.18 -11.63
C ASP A 241 14.21 -9.16 -11.41
N TYR A 242 13.03 -9.43 -11.94
CA TYR A 242 11.88 -8.58 -11.72
C TYR A 242 11.35 -8.69 -10.28
N ALA A 243 11.20 -9.91 -9.76
CA ALA A 243 10.83 -10.14 -8.37
C ALA A 243 11.80 -9.47 -7.39
N LYS A 244 13.10 -9.54 -7.64
CA LYS A 244 14.15 -8.81 -6.89
C LYS A 244 13.94 -7.30 -6.94
N LYS A 245 13.63 -6.72 -8.12
CA LYS A 245 13.35 -5.27 -8.25
C LYS A 245 12.13 -4.87 -7.43
N LEU A 246 11.03 -5.62 -7.50
CA LEU A 246 9.83 -5.32 -6.71
C LEU A 246 10.05 -5.53 -5.21
N THR A 247 10.87 -6.50 -4.82
CA THR A 247 11.33 -6.65 -3.44
C THR A 247 12.12 -5.41 -2.97
N ALA A 248 13.02 -4.89 -3.80
CA ALA A 248 13.76 -3.67 -3.51
C ALA A 248 12.84 -2.43 -3.41
N VAL A 249 11.85 -2.31 -4.30
CA VAL A 249 10.79 -1.28 -4.20
C VAL A 249 10.10 -1.34 -2.84
N ASN A 250 9.69 -2.53 -2.40
CA ASN A 250 9.07 -2.72 -1.09
C ASN A 250 10.02 -2.32 0.05
N ALA A 251 11.25 -2.83 0.05
CA ALA A 251 12.23 -2.57 1.10
C ALA A 251 12.55 -1.07 1.26
N ILE A 252 12.72 -0.34 0.14
CA ILE A 252 12.97 1.10 0.14
C ILE A 252 11.77 1.85 0.74
N ASN A 253 10.56 1.49 0.38
CA ASN A 253 9.35 2.14 0.88
C ASN A 253 9.11 1.81 2.36
N LEU A 254 9.29 0.55 2.79
CA LEU A 254 9.25 0.16 4.20
C LEU A 254 10.23 0.97 5.03
N ALA A 255 11.50 1.02 4.61
CA ALA A 255 12.54 1.76 5.32
C ALA A 255 12.22 3.25 5.41
N SER A 256 11.79 3.86 4.28
CA SER A 256 11.46 5.29 4.23
C SER A 256 10.31 5.65 5.19
N ILE A 257 9.27 4.80 5.26
CA ILE A 257 8.13 4.99 6.17
C ILE A 257 8.56 4.70 7.61
N ALA A 258 9.36 3.65 7.83
CA ALA A 258 9.74 3.24 9.17
C ALA A 258 10.72 4.21 9.86
N TRP A 259 11.49 5.00 9.11
CA TRP A 259 12.32 6.10 9.65
C TRP A 259 11.56 7.42 9.81
N ALA A 260 10.40 7.59 9.20
CA ALA A 260 9.67 8.84 9.20
C ALA A 260 8.93 9.10 10.52
N PRO A 261 8.82 10.38 10.96
CA PRO A 261 7.95 10.73 12.07
C PRO A 261 6.47 10.47 11.71
N PRO A 262 5.55 10.53 12.69
CA PRO A 262 4.11 10.46 12.43
C PRO A 262 3.63 11.51 11.43
N ALA A 263 2.62 11.18 10.64
CA ALA A 263 1.96 12.15 9.78
C ALA A 263 1.17 13.19 10.61
N PRO A 264 1.10 14.45 10.17
CA PRO A 264 0.36 15.50 10.89
C PRO A 264 -1.12 15.12 11.02
N LYS A 265 -1.71 15.41 12.19
CA LYS A 265 -3.14 15.24 12.48
C LYS A 265 -3.86 16.58 12.43
N ASN A 266 -5.19 16.53 12.31
CA ASN A 266 -6.07 17.71 12.34
C ASN A 266 -5.67 18.80 11.33
N VAL A 267 -5.18 18.38 10.16
CA VAL A 267 -4.83 19.33 9.08
C VAL A 267 -6.09 20.06 8.63
N LYS A 268 -6.06 21.39 8.74
CA LYS A 268 -7.12 22.31 8.34
C LYS A 268 -6.61 23.22 7.23
N ILE A 269 -7.51 23.59 6.32
CA ILE A 269 -7.22 24.47 5.19
C ILE A 269 -8.18 25.67 5.20
N GLY A 270 -7.69 26.83 4.78
CA GLY A 270 -8.47 28.06 4.53
C GLY A 270 -8.00 28.72 3.26
N GLY A 271 -8.73 29.74 2.80
CA GLY A 271 -8.36 30.49 1.59
C GLY A 271 -9.52 30.73 0.62
N ALA A 272 -10.75 30.33 0.99
CA ALA A 272 -11.93 30.62 0.18
C ALA A 272 -12.03 32.13 -0.10
N VAL A 273 -12.20 32.49 -1.37
CA VAL A 273 -12.31 33.89 -1.87
C VAL A 273 -11.08 34.76 -1.52
N LYS A 274 -9.89 34.14 -1.44
CA LYS A 274 -8.62 34.85 -1.17
C LYS A 274 -7.55 34.38 -2.14
N PRO A 275 -6.58 35.23 -2.52
CA PRO A 275 -5.43 34.83 -3.31
C PRO A 275 -4.30 34.23 -2.44
N ALA A 276 -4.68 33.47 -1.41
CA ALA A 276 -3.77 32.83 -0.48
C ALA A 276 -4.43 31.57 0.12
N VAL A 277 -3.64 30.58 0.42
CA VAL A 277 -4.09 29.34 1.08
C VAL A 277 -3.41 29.21 2.44
N SER A 278 -4.19 29.10 3.49
CA SER A 278 -3.69 28.99 4.88
C SER A 278 -3.88 27.56 5.40
N PHE A 279 -2.96 27.10 6.23
CA PHE A 279 -2.95 25.77 6.84
C PHE A 279 -2.75 25.85 8.34
N LYS A 280 -3.37 24.91 9.06
CA LYS A 280 -3.08 24.63 10.47
C LYS A 280 -3.09 23.11 10.69
N TRP A 281 -2.22 22.64 11.58
CA TRP A 281 -2.12 21.21 11.93
C TRP A 281 -1.59 21.06 13.35
N ASP A 282 -1.70 19.84 13.89
CA ASP A 282 -1.12 19.53 15.20
C ASP A 282 0.40 19.34 15.06
N SER A 283 1.15 19.78 16.08
CA SER A 283 2.58 19.50 16.15
C SER A 283 2.85 17.99 16.16
N VAL A 284 3.95 17.59 15.52
CA VAL A 284 4.35 16.20 15.44
C VAL A 284 5.66 16.00 16.19
N GLU A 285 5.63 15.11 17.20
CA GLU A 285 6.84 14.73 17.91
C GLU A 285 7.89 14.13 16.93
N GLY A 286 9.12 14.61 17.03
CA GLY A 286 10.22 14.17 16.15
C GLY A 286 10.27 14.83 14.78
N ALA A 287 9.29 15.68 14.43
CA ALA A 287 9.40 16.49 13.23
C ALA A 287 10.40 17.64 13.45
N LYS A 288 11.23 17.89 12.44
CA LYS A 288 12.12 19.06 12.33
C LYS A 288 11.51 20.17 11.47
N GLY A 289 10.52 19.80 10.67
CA GLY A 289 9.77 20.68 9.81
C GLY A 289 8.68 19.92 9.07
N TYR A 290 8.08 20.60 8.11
CA TYR A 290 6.97 20.06 7.35
C TYR A 290 7.14 20.40 5.88
N LYS A 291 6.60 19.55 5.01
CA LYS A 291 6.41 19.84 3.59
C LYS A 291 4.94 20.07 3.31
N ILE A 292 4.64 21.25 2.80
CA ILE A 292 3.32 21.59 2.28
C ILE A 292 3.33 21.21 0.81
N TYR A 293 2.51 20.23 0.45
CA TYR A 293 2.36 19.73 -0.91
C TYR A 293 1.14 20.30 -1.57
N TRP A 294 1.22 20.56 -2.89
CA TRP A 294 0.04 20.82 -3.71
C TRP A 294 0.19 20.21 -5.11
N ARG A 295 -0.94 19.98 -5.73
CA ARG A 295 -1.06 19.42 -7.08
C ARG A 295 -2.29 19.98 -7.78
N ASP A 296 -2.27 20.03 -9.10
CA ASP A 296 -3.48 20.27 -9.87
C ASP A 296 -4.56 19.25 -9.52
N THR A 297 -5.83 19.67 -9.57
CA THR A 297 -6.97 18.78 -9.22
C THR A 297 -7.07 17.54 -10.11
N THR A 298 -6.47 17.58 -11.31
CA THR A 298 -6.39 16.45 -12.25
C THR A 298 -5.08 15.68 -12.18
N SER A 299 -4.06 16.16 -11.46
CA SER A 299 -2.78 15.46 -11.33
C SER A 299 -2.89 14.24 -10.42
N PRO A 300 -2.32 13.09 -10.80
CA PRO A 300 -2.31 11.89 -9.95
C PRO A 300 -1.30 11.97 -8.80
N THR A 301 -0.27 12.82 -8.91
CA THR A 301 0.86 12.95 -7.97
C THR A 301 0.96 14.34 -7.40
N TRP A 302 1.72 14.47 -6.30
CA TRP A 302 2.06 15.78 -5.75
C TRP A 302 3.08 16.48 -6.66
N ASP A 303 2.68 17.58 -7.30
CA ASP A 303 3.48 18.27 -8.33
C ASP A 303 4.46 19.26 -7.73
N HIS A 304 4.07 19.87 -6.61
CA HIS A 304 4.82 20.93 -5.95
C HIS A 304 4.92 20.70 -4.45
N PHE A 305 5.94 21.27 -3.86
CA PHE A 305 6.03 21.39 -2.40
C PHE A 305 6.87 22.60 -2.00
N THR A 306 6.65 23.08 -0.77
CA THR A 306 7.57 23.95 -0.05
C THR A 306 7.89 23.33 1.31
N TYR A 307 9.14 23.53 1.78
CA TYR A 307 9.54 23.14 3.12
C TYR A 307 9.35 24.33 4.06
N VAL A 308 8.80 24.05 5.23
CA VAL A 308 8.69 25.00 6.34
C VAL A 308 9.33 24.40 7.58
N GLU A 309 9.99 25.24 8.38
CA GLU A 309 10.56 24.83 9.65
C GLU A 309 9.48 24.38 10.64
N ASN A 310 9.87 24.06 11.87
CA ASN A 310 8.95 23.52 12.87
C ASN A 310 7.90 24.55 13.30
N THR A 311 6.80 24.58 12.54
CA THR A 311 5.61 25.41 12.78
C THR A 311 4.35 24.56 12.72
N THR A 312 3.22 25.06 13.21
CA THR A 312 1.90 24.42 13.12
C THR A 312 0.91 25.17 12.25
N GLU A 313 1.39 26.24 11.59
CA GLU A 313 0.59 27.01 10.64
C GLU A 313 1.48 27.57 9.54
N PHE A 314 0.90 27.77 8.36
CA PHE A 314 1.60 28.35 7.21
C PHE A 314 0.59 28.94 6.23
N SER A 315 1.00 29.95 5.45
CA SER A 315 0.22 30.50 4.34
C SER A 315 1.04 30.53 3.05
N LEU A 316 0.44 30.11 1.95
CA LEU A 316 0.95 30.25 0.58
C LEU A 316 0.25 31.43 -0.05
N GLU A 317 1.02 32.46 -0.39
CA GLU A 317 0.52 33.65 -1.09
C GLU A 317 0.49 33.45 -2.60
N GLY A 318 -0.43 34.11 -3.29
CA GLY A 318 -0.53 34.08 -4.74
C GLY A 318 -1.14 32.80 -5.33
N ILE A 319 -1.71 31.93 -4.49
CA ILE A 319 -2.31 30.66 -4.90
C ILE A 319 -3.81 30.67 -4.62
N VAL A 320 -4.61 30.35 -5.64
CA VAL A 320 -6.07 30.18 -5.52
C VAL A 320 -6.37 28.74 -5.13
N VAL A 321 -7.04 28.56 -3.99
CA VAL A 321 -7.31 27.23 -3.40
C VAL A 321 -8.10 26.31 -4.32
N ASP A 322 -8.99 26.88 -5.17
CA ASP A 322 -9.91 26.11 -6.00
C ASP A 322 -9.20 25.30 -7.11
N ASN A 323 -7.99 25.69 -7.49
CA ASN A 323 -7.26 25.07 -8.61
C ASN A 323 -6.42 23.87 -8.17
N PHE A 324 -6.22 23.66 -6.86
CA PHE A 324 -5.26 22.70 -6.34
C PHE A 324 -5.83 21.85 -5.19
N PHE A 325 -5.29 20.65 -5.04
CA PHE A 325 -5.37 19.89 -3.81
C PHE A 325 -4.10 20.06 -3.00
N PHE A 326 -4.24 20.04 -1.67
CA PHE A 326 -3.14 20.28 -0.74
C PHE A 326 -3.01 19.15 0.27
N GLY A 327 -1.81 19.03 0.84
CA GLY A 327 -1.54 18.10 1.92
C GLY A 327 -0.24 18.42 2.64
N ILE A 328 -0.06 17.85 3.83
CA ILE A 328 1.10 18.14 4.67
C ILE A 328 1.78 16.84 5.09
N ALA A 329 3.10 16.78 4.99
CA ALA A 329 3.92 15.73 5.54
C ALA A 329 4.88 16.29 6.58
N SER A 330 5.09 15.57 7.67
CA SER A 330 6.17 15.86 8.62
C SER A 330 7.51 15.37 8.05
N VAL A 331 8.58 16.05 8.43
CA VAL A 331 9.96 15.72 8.02
C VAL A 331 10.81 15.51 9.26
N GLY A 332 11.44 14.36 9.40
CA GLY A 332 12.36 14.03 10.48
C GLY A 332 13.75 14.60 10.28
N GLU A 333 14.62 14.40 11.27
CA GLU A 333 15.98 14.94 11.30
C GLU A 333 16.84 14.54 10.08
N ASN A 334 16.68 13.29 9.60
CA ASN A 334 17.42 12.77 8.46
C ASN A 334 16.68 12.98 7.11
N GLY A 335 15.67 13.86 7.07
CA GLY A 335 14.91 14.17 5.86
C GLY A 335 13.89 13.11 5.45
N HIS A 336 13.64 12.09 6.28
CA HIS A 336 12.56 11.13 6.03
C HIS A 336 11.21 11.78 6.26
N GLU A 337 10.30 11.57 5.32
CA GLU A 337 8.99 12.20 5.29
C GLU A 337 7.88 11.21 5.66
N SER A 338 6.89 11.68 6.39
CA SER A 338 5.66 10.91 6.57
C SER A 338 4.86 10.79 5.28
N ILE A 339 3.88 9.88 5.27
CA ILE A 339 2.81 9.91 4.27
C ILE A 339 2.07 11.25 4.40
N VAL A 340 1.66 11.83 3.29
CA VAL A 340 0.96 13.12 3.27
C VAL A 340 -0.42 12.98 3.91
N SER A 341 -0.74 13.88 4.85
CA SER A 341 -2.09 14.06 5.39
C SER A 341 -2.87 15.03 4.52
N PHE A 342 -4.02 14.59 4.00
CA PHE A 342 -4.98 15.44 3.31
C PHE A 342 -5.80 16.24 4.33
N PRO A 343 -6.22 17.49 4.05
CA PRO A 343 -7.01 18.29 4.99
C PRO A 343 -8.32 17.62 5.38
N SER A 344 -8.62 17.62 6.67
CA SER A 344 -9.82 17.03 7.25
C SER A 344 -10.83 18.07 7.77
N GLY A 345 -10.52 19.36 7.66
CA GLY A 345 -11.38 20.45 8.13
C GLY A 345 -11.02 21.81 7.53
N LEU A 346 -11.95 22.76 7.69
CA LEU A 346 -11.72 24.16 7.34
C LEU A 346 -11.20 24.95 8.53
N ILE A 347 -10.35 25.94 8.27
CA ILE A 347 -10.04 27.01 9.22
C ILE A 347 -11.31 27.87 9.27
N GLN A 348 -11.92 27.97 10.45
CA GLN A 348 -13.02 28.91 10.69
C GLN A 348 -12.44 30.32 10.77
N ASN A 349 -13.03 31.23 10.01
CA ASN A 349 -12.69 32.67 10.06
C ASN A 349 -13.20 33.27 11.36
#